data_bc1d4981b5db41271a6c37d48c0cb080
#
_entry.id   bc1d4981b5db41271a6c37d48c0cb080
#
_cell.length_a   1.000
_cell.length_b   1.000
_cell.length_c   1.000
_cell.angle_alpha   90.00
_cell.angle_beta   90.00
_cell.angle_gamma   90.00
#
_symmetry.space_group_name_H-M   'P 1'
#
loop_
_entity.id
_entity.type
_entity.pdbx_description
1 polymer ?
#
loop_
_entity_poly.entity_id
_entity_poly.type
_entity_poly.pdbx_seq_one_letter_code
_entity_poly.pdbx_strand_id
1 'polypeptide(L)'
;IALSRVAHKMATINKSTLPSGEVIKKITPNYYIVNFNDVIDANILESLLLAEFSSQTNYTDFEYAIYDCSSDDMVYGNHCNLIDSDKPTKSEGTLPKYDEFNYYFGVKFPSRQEDMRANTMSSWLMALIAAITVIFFSYTIWVIFNQRRYSEMQRDFINNMTHEFKTPLTNIALA
;
A
#
# COMPACT_ATOMS: atom_id res chain seq x y z
N ILE A 1 -11.65 -14.70 1.30
CA ILE A 1 -12.79 -15.23 2.12
C ILE A 1 -14.13 -14.83 1.49
N ALA A 2 -14.40 -13.55 1.17
CA ALA A 2 -15.67 -13.10 0.58
C ALA A 2 -15.97 -13.77 -0.77
N LEU A 3 -15.07 -13.66 -1.74
CA LEU A 3 -15.24 -14.28 -3.05
C LEU A 3 -15.41 -15.80 -3.01
N SER A 4 -14.78 -16.47 -2.05
CA SER A 4 -14.99 -17.91 -1.84
C SER A 4 -16.43 -18.22 -1.39
N ARG A 5 -17.01 -17.40 -0.52
CA ARG A 5 -18.41 -17.54 -0.11
C ARG A 5 -19.37 -17.32 -1.27
N VAL A 6 -19.10 -16.33 -2.12
CA VAL A 6 -19.88 -16.08 -3.34
C VAL A 6 -19.84 -17.29 -4.27
N ALA A 7 -18.63 -17.83 -4.54
CA ALA A 7 -18.47 -19.01 -5.38
C ALA A 7 -19.22 -20.24 -4.84
N HIS A 8 -19.16 -20.51 -3.53
CA HIS A 8 -19.89 -21.61 -2.90
C HIS A 8 -21.41 -21.43 -2.95
N LYS A 9 -21.90 -20.21 -2.67
CA LYS A 9 -23.35 -19.93 -2.76
C LYS A 9 -23.86 -20.12 -4.18
N MET A 10 -23.11 -19.65 -5.17
CA MET A 10 -23.44 -19.77 -6.57
C MET A 10 -23.43 -21.24 -7.02
N ALA A 11 -22.44 -22.02 -6.62
CA ALA A 11 -22.37 -23.46 -6.88
C ALA A 11 -23.58 -24.20 -6.27
N THR A 12 -24.03 -23.80 -5.09
CA THR A 12 -25.21 -24.36 -4.46
C THR A 12 -26.49 -24.06 -5.25
N ILE A 13 -26.63 -22.82 -5.77
CA ILE A 13 -27.79 -22.39 -6.59
C ILE A 13 -27.79 -23.16 -7.91
N ASN A 14 -26.68 -23.29 -8.60
CA ASN A 14 -26.54 -24.01 -9.88
C ASN A 14 -26.53 -25.53 -9.72
N LYS A 15 -26.51 -26.04 -8.47
CA LYS A 15 -26.32 -27.48 -8.19
C LYS A 15 -25.06 -28.05 -8.84
N SER A 16 -24.03 -27.24 -8.99
CA SER A 16 -22.74 -27.58 -9.55
C SER A 16 -21.69 -27.77 -8.44
N THR A 17 -20.56 -28.38 -8.80
CA THR A 17 -19.43 -28.55 -7.91
C THR A 17 -18.30 -27.62 -8.34
N LEU A 18 -17.71 -26.91 -7.37
CA LEU A 18 -16.52 -26.11 -7.64
C LEU A 18 -15.36 -27.00 -8.10
N PRO A 19 -14.46 -26.50 -8.97
CA PRO A 19 -13.29 -27.23 -9.39
C PRO A 19 -12.43 -27.63 -8.19
N SER A 20 -11.82 -28.81 -8.27
CA SER A 20 -10.97 -29.37 -7.20
C SER A 20 -9.60 -28.67 -7.06
N GLY A 21 -9.31 -27.66 -7.89
CA GLY A 21 -8.10 -26.86 -7.88
C GLY A 21 -8.27 -25.51 -7.17
N GLU A 22 -7.41 -24.57 -7.52
CA GLU A 22 -7.47 -23.19 -7.00
C GLU A 22 -8.72 -22.47 -7.57
N VAL A 23 -9.71 -22.28 -6.71
CA VAL A 23 -10.98 -21.63 -7.09
C VAL A 23 -10.80 -20.13 -7.30
N ILE A 24 -9.91 -19.48 -6.51
CA ILE A 24 -9.67 -18.04 -6.57
C ILE A 24 -8.20 -17.79 -6.84
N LYS A 25 -7.91 -17.13 -7.96
CA LYS A 25 -6.56 -16.70 -8.33
C LYS A 25 -6.44 -15.20 -8.25
N LYS A 26 -5.44 -14.72 -7.53
CA LYS A 26 -5.11 -13.29 -7.45
C LYS A 26 -4.15 -12.94 -8.59
N ILE A 27 -4.56 -12.07 -9.50
CA ILE A 27 -3.74 -11.62 -10.62
C ILE A 27 -2.97 -10.35 -10.27
N THR A 28 -3.67 -9.37 -9.68
CA THR A 28 -3.06 -8.14 -9.18
C THR A 28 -3.56 -7.86 -7.75
N PRO A 29 -2.97 -6.90 -7.02
CA PRO A 29 -3.43 -6.55 -5.68
C PRO A 29 -4.92 -6.21 -5.57
N ASN A 30 -5.52 -5.74 -6.67
CA ASN A 30 -6.91 -5.31 -6.76
C ASN A 30 -7.76 -6.12 -7.77
N TYR A 31 -7.20 -7.17 -8.41
CA TYR A 31 -7.93 -7.99 -9.39
C TYR A 31 -7.83 -9.48 -9.05
N TYR A 32 -8.99 -10.11 -8.95
CA TYR A 32 -9.16 -11.51 -8.60
C TYR A 32 -10.00 -12.21 -9.65
N ILE A 33 -9.63 -13.43 -9.97
CA ILE A 33 -10.36 -14.33 -10.87
C ILE A 33 -10.90 -15.49 -10.05
N VAL A 34 -12.15 -15.83 -10.30
CA VAL A 34 -12.83 -16.97 -9.67
C VAL A 34 -13.20 -17.96 -10.74
N ASN A 35 -12.56 -19.14 -10.70
CA ASN A 35 -12.88 -20.26 -11.56
C ASN A 35 -14.17 -20.92 -11.10
N PHE A 36 -15.16 -20.94 -11.95
CA PHE A 36 -16.47 -21.50 -11.61
C PHE A 36 -16.78 -22.80 -12.38
N ASN A 37 -16.25 -22.93 -13.59
CA ASN A 37 -16.37 -24.07 -14.49
C ASN A 37 -17.82 -24.49 -14.82
N ASP A 38 -18.76 -23.53 -14.78
CA ASP A 38 -20.18 -23.72 -15.12
C ASP A 38 -20.74 -22.38 -15.61
N VAL A 39 -21.91 -22.39 -16.24
CA VAL A 39 -22.59 -21.19 -16.74
C VAL A 39 -22.92 -20.25 -15.59
N ILE A 40 -22.58 -18.98 -15.77
CA ILE A 40 -22.74 -17.93 -14.75
C ILE A 40 -23.89 -17.01 -15.13
N ASP A 41 -24.95 -16.99 -14.31
CA ASP A 41 -26.01 -16.00 -14.45
C ASP A 41 -25.53 -14.65 -13.85
N ALA A 42 -25.53 -13.61 -14.69
CA ALA A 42 -25.05 -12.28 -14.32
C ALA A 42 -25.86 -11.66 -13.18
N ASN A 43 -27.17 -11.82 -13.17
CA ASN A 43 -28.05 -11.22 -12.15
C ASN A 43 -27.84 -11.90 -10.79
N ILE A 44 -27.70 -13.23 -10.80
CA ILE A 44 -27.41 -14.00 -9.58
C ILE A 44 -26.05 -13.62 -9.03
N LEU A 45 -25.03 -13.58 -9.89
CA LEU A 45 -23.67 -13.17 -9.47
C LEU A 45 -23.65 -11.77 -8.87
N GLU A 46 -24.28 -10.80 -9.55
CA GLU A 46 -24.34 -9.42 -9.07
C GLU A 46 -25.01 -9.32 -7.69
N SER A 47 -26.16 -9.97 -7.53
CA SER A 47 -26.88 -9.98 -6.24
C SER A 47 -26.06 -10.57 -5.10
N LEU A 48 -25.31 -11.66 -5.37
CA LEU A 48 -24.46 -12.29 -4.38
C LEU A 48 -23.23 -11.45 -4.04
N LEU A 49 -22.60 -10.80 -5.04
CA LEU A 49 -21.48 -9.87 -4.82
C LEU A 49 -21.94 -8.66 -4.01
N LEU A 50 -23.06 -8.04 -4.37
CA LEU A 50 -23.63 -6.91 -3.63
C LEU A 50 -23.95 -7.30 -2.18
N ALA A 51 -24.61 -8.42 -1.95
CA ALA A 51 -24.97 -8.89 -0.61
C ALA A 51 -23.71 -9.19 0.25
N GLU A 52 -22.68 -9.74 -0.35
CA GLU A 52 -21.46 -10.09 0.37
C GLU A 52 -20.57 -8.87 0.67
N PHE A 53 -20.45 -7.93 -0.27
CA PHE A 53 -19.60 -6.76 -0.11
C PHE A 53 -20.29 -5.63 0.67
N SER A 54 -21.61 -5.47 0.59
CA SER A 54 -22.35 -4.51 1.43
C SER A 54 -22.24 -4.82 2.92
N SER A 55 -22.03 -6.08 3.28
CA SER A 55 -21.79 -6.49 4.66
C SER A 55 -20.41 -6.15 5.21
N GLN A 56 -19.49 -5.71 4.35
CA GLN A 56 -18.09 -5.45 4.70
C GLN A 56 -17.76 -3.97 4.49
N THR A 57 -17.40 -3.28 5.54
CA THR A 57 -17.15 -1.81 5.59
C THR A 57 -15.98 -1.34 4.68
N ASN A 58 -15.18 -2.25 4.14
CA ASN A 58 -13.96 -1.93 3.40
C ASN A 58 -14.12 -1.95 1.87
N TYR A 59 -15.32 -2.20 1.34
CA TYR A 59 -15.56 -2.20 -0.10
C TYR A 59 -16.52 -1.06 -0.45
N THR A 60 -16.07 -0.15 -1.29
CA THR A 60 -16.87 1.01 -1.74
C THR A 60 -17.38 0.82 -3.16
N ASP A 61 -16.57 0.22 -4.01
CA ASP A 61 -16.86 -0.02 -5.42
C ASP A 61 -16.16 -1.28 -5.91
N PHE A 62 -16.76 -1.95 -6.88
CA PHE A 62 -16.15 -3.07 -7.56
C PHE A 62 -16.64 -3.15 -9.00
N GLU A 63 -15.77 -3.64 -9.86
CA GLU A 63 -16.10 -4.01 -11.24
C GLU A 63 -16.05 -5.53 -11.35
N TYR A 64 -17.01 -6.12 -12.06
CA TYR A 64 -16.95 -7.53 -12.36
C TYR A 64 -17.20 -7.80 -13.82
N ALA A 65 -16.63 -8.88 -14.33
CA ALA A 65 -16.87 -9.36 -15.69
C ALA A 65 -16.97 -10.88 -15.71
N ILE A 66 -17.85 -11.38 -16.55
CA ILE A 66 -18.08 -12.82 -16.79
C ILE A 66 -17.48 -13.17 -18.13
N TYR A 67 -16.69 -14.23 -18.16
CA TYR A 67 -16.04 -14.74 -19.34
C TYR A 67 -16.50 -16.17 -19.63
N ASP A 68 -16.83 -16.40 -20.89
CA ASP A 68 -17.21 -17.71 -21.43
C ASP A 68 -16.29 -18.03 -22.60
N CYS A 69 -15.52 -19.11 -22.48
CA CYS A 69 -14.61 -19.55 -23.54
C CYS A 69 -15.30 -20.03 -24.80
N SER A 70 -16.61 -20.28 -24.78
CA SER A 70 -17.34 -20.68 -25.97
C SER A 70 -17.48 -19.55 -26.99
N SER A 71 -17.49 -18.30 -26.53
CA SER A 71 -17.60 -17.09 -27.35
C SER A 71 -16.28 -16.33 -27.52
N ASP A 72 -15.24 -16.72 -26.81
CA ASP A 72 -13.92 -16.05 -26.75
C ASP A 72 -13.95 -14.57 -26.33
N ASP A 73 -15.09 -14.10 -25.86
CA ASP A 73 -15.36 -12.71 -25.49
C ASP A 73 -15.89 -12.56 -24.05
N MET A 74 -15.80 -11.33 -23.54
CA MET A 74 -16.47 -10.93 -22.30
C MET A 74 -17.98 -10.93 -22.52
N VAL A 75 -18.68 -11.85 -21.88
CA VAL A 75 -20.14 -12.01 -22.06
C VAL A 75 -20.91 -10.90 -21.33
N TYR A 76 -20.41 -10.46 -20.17
CA TYR A 76 -21.05 -9.44 -19.35
C TYR A 76 -20.05 -8.76 -18.43
N GLY A 77 -20.17 -7.45 -18.24
CA GLY A 77 -19.37 -6.69 -17.29
C GLY A 77 -20.13 -5.49 -16.76
N ASN A 78 -20.04 -5.23 -15.46
CA ASN A 78 -20.68 -4.12 -14.81
C ASN A 78 -19.80 -3.51 -13.71
N HIS A 79 -20.00 -2.22 -13.45
CA HIS A 79 -19.39 -1.49 -12.34
C HIS A 79 -20.46 -1.19 -11.29
N CYS A 80 -20.24 -1.65 -10.07
CA CYS A 80 -21.16 -1.46 -8.96
C CYS A 80 -20.53 -0.54 -7.91
N ASN A 81 -21.22 0.55 -7.59
CA ASN A 81 -20.87 1.45 -6.51
C ASN A 81 -21.79 1.17 -5.31
N LEU A 82 -21.24 0.79 -4.17
CA LEU A 82 -22.01 0.45 -2.95
C LEU A 82 -22.53 1.69 -2.21
N ILE A 83 -21.96 2.88 -2.51
CA ILE A 83 -22.38 4.14 -1.88
C ILE A 83 -23.55 4.77 -2.66
N ASP A 84 -23.58 4.61 -3.97
CA ASP A 84 -24.57 5.21 -4.86
C ASP A 84 -25.26 4.11 -5.70
N SER A 85 -26.16 3.36 -5.04
CA SER A 85 -26.77 2.13 -5.58
C SER A 85 -27.71 2.35 -6.78
N ASP A 86 -27.93 3.59 -7.20
CA ASP A 86 -29.02 3.92 -8.12
C ASP A 86 -28.67 3.86 -9.62
N LYS A 87 -27.43 3.61 -9.99
CA LYS A 87 -27.04 3.45 -11.41
C LYS A 87 -25.87 2.48 -11.60
N PRO A 88 -26.13 1.24 -12.00
CA PRO A 88 -25.06 0.42 -12.55
C PRO A 88 -24.52 1.10 -13.81
N THR A 89 -23.28 1.56 -13.75
CA THR A 89 -22.62 2.17 -14.89
C THR A 89 -21.89 1.05 -15.63
N LYS A 90 -22.18 0.86 -16.92
CA LYS A 90 -21.42 -0.10 -17.74
C LYS A 90 -19.94 0.18 -17.60
N SER A 91 -19.17 -0.83 -17.26
CA SER A 91 -17.71 -0.73 -17.24
C SER A 91 -17.21 -0.36 -18.65
N GLU A 92 -16.56 0.80 -18.78
CA GLU A 92 -15.98 1.24 -20.06
C GLU A 92 -14.68 0.50 -20.40
N GLY A 93 -14.16 -0.34 -19.50
CA GLY A 93 -12.92 -1.07 -19.64
C GLY A 93 -13.13 -2.57 -19.75
N THR A 94 -12.48 -3.21 -20.74
CA THR A 94 -12.33 -4.66 -20.77
C THR A 94 -11.37 -5.06 -19.66
N LEU A 95 -11.83 -5.86 -18.70
CA LEU A 95 -10.94 -6.46 -17.72
C LEU A 95 -9.98 -7.45 -18.41
N PRO A 96 -8.74 -7.61 -17.92
CA PRO A 96 -7.77 -8.52 -18.53
C PRO A 96 -8.30 -9.94 -18.59
N LYS A 97 -8.24 -10.55 -19.78
CA LYS A 97 -8.63 -11.93 -20.05
C LYS A 97 -7.59 -12.89 -19.43
N TYR A 98 -8.08 -14.06 -19.02
CA TYR A 98 -7.28 -15.12 -18.47
C TYR A 98 -7.57 -16.45 -19.19
N ASP A 99 -6.57 -17.00 -19.88
CA ASP A 99 -6.77 -18.12 -20.83
C ASP A 99 -6.73 -19.52 -20.19
N GLU A 100 -6.48 -19.65 -18.87
CA GLU A 100 -6.40 -20.95 -18.21
C GLU A 100 -7.76 -21.53 -17.79
N PHE A 101 -8.83 -20.71 -17.73
CA PHE A 101 -10.14 -21.14 -17.25
C PHE A 101 -11.22 -21.00 -18.32
N ASN A 102 -12.08 -22.01 -18.44
CA ASN A 102 -13.15 -22.01 -19.45
C ASN A 102 -14.33 -21.12 -19.06
N TYR A 103 -14.77 -21.18 -17.81
CA TYR A 103 -15.84 -20.34 -17.27
C TYR A 103 -15.35 -19.71 -15.99
N TYR A 104 -15.25 -18.39 -15.98
CA TYR A 104 -14.81 -17.67 -14.82
C TYR A 104 -15.40 -16.27 -14.74
N PHE A 105 -15.38 -15.68 -13.58
CA PHE A 105 -15.64 -14.25 -13.43
C PHE A 105 -14.46 -13.56 -12.76
N GLY A 106 -14.19 -12.35 -13.24
CA GLY A 106 -13.17 -11.48 -12.66
C GLY A 106 -13.83 -10.42 -11.80
N VAL A 107 -13.21 -10.08 -10.67
CA VAL A 107 -13.63 -8.97 -9.80
C VAL A 107 -12.46 -8.06 -9.54
N LYS A 108 -12.62 -6.77 -9.83
CA LYS A 108 -11.62 -5.73 -9.65
C LYS A 108 -12.14 -4.67 -8.66
N PHE A 109 -11.27 -4.23 -7.77
CA PHE A 109 -11.55 -3.20 -6.77
C PHE A 109 -10.74 -1.93 -7.09
N PRO A 110 -11.31 -0.94 -7.81
CA PRO A 110 -10.58 0.25 -8.26
C PRO A 110 -10.06 1.08 -7.11
N SER A 111 -10.87 1.34 -6.09
CA SER A 111 -10.53 2.15 -4.91
C SER A 111 -9.34 1.61 -4.13
N ARG A 112 -9.15 0.29 -4.09
CA ARG A 112 -8.02 -0.33 -3.40
C ARG A 112 -6.66 0.03 -3.99
N GLN A 113 -6.59 0.40 -5.25
CA GLN A 113 -5.35 0.83 -5.90
C GLN A 113 -4.99 2.26 -5.49
N GLU A 114 -5.95 3.14 -5.30
CA GLU A 114 -5.75 4.51 -4.84
C GLU A 114 -5.29 4.54 -3.38
N ASP A 115 -5.88 3.73 -2.51
CA ASP A 115 -5.49 3.58 -1.11
C ASP A 115 -4.04 3.09 -0.96
N MET A 116 -3.62 2.15 -1.79
CA MET A 116 -2.24 1.65 -1.78
C MET A 116 -1.24 2.72 -2.26
N ARG A 117 -1.58 3.56 -3.23
CA ARG A 117 -0.74 4.67 -3.70
C ARG A 117 -0.65 5.78 -2.66
N ALA A 118 -1.78 6.16 -2.06
CA ALA A 118 -1.82 7.18 -1.02
C ALA A 118 -0.99 6.77 0.20
N ASN A 119 -1.06 5.52 0.61
CA ASN A 119 -0.30 4.98 1.74
C ASN A 119 1.22 4.92 1.45
N THR A 120 1.62 4.62 0.22
CA THR A 120 3.03 4.63 -0.20
C THR A 120 3.60 6.06 -0.20
N MET A 121 2.84 7.05 -0.67
CA MET A 121 3.27 8.45 -0.70
C MET A 121 3.44 9.03 0.71
N SER A 122 2.55 8.69 1.62
CA SER A 122 2.64 9.04 3.04
C SER A 122 3.89 8.43 3.71
N SER A 123 4.24 7.19 3.37
CA SER A 123 5.43 6.51 3.89
C SER A 123 6.74 7.19 3.46
N TRP A 124 6.85 7.66 2.23
CA TRP A 124 8.02 8.41 1.75
C TRP A 124 8.19 9.76 2.45
N LEU A 125 7.10 10.48 2.72
CA LEU A 125 7.13 11.72 3.48
C LEU A 125 7.64 11.51 4.90
N MET A 126 7.17 10.46 5.58
CA MET A 126 7.64 10.10 6.92
C MET A 126 9.13 9.73 6.93
N ALA A 127 9.60 8.99 5.92
CA ALA A 127 11.02 8.65 5.78
C ALA A 127 11.89 9.90 5.56
N LEU A 128 11.41 10.85 4.77
CA LEU A 128 12.11 12.12 4.50
C LEU A 128 12.23 12.96 5.78
N ILE A 129 11.15 13.09 6.54
CA ILE A 129 11.17 13.82 7.84
C ILE A 129 12.15 13.15 8.81
N ALA A 130 12.14 11.84 8.90
CA ALA A 130 13.08 11.09 9.74
C ALA A 130 14.55 11.34 9.31
N ALA A 131 14.84 11.32 8.02
CA ALA A 131 16.18 11.59 7.51
C ALA A 131 16.66 13.01 7.86
N ILE A 132 15.81 14.03 7.67
CA ILE A 132 16.11 15.41 8.04
C ILE A 132 16.42 15.52 9.54
N THR A 133 15.63 14.85 10.37
CA THR A 133 15.82 14.86 11.83
C THR A 133 17.16 14.26 12.22
N VAL A 134 17.54 13.13 11.63
CA VAL A 134 18.85 12.49 11.87
C VAL A 134 20.00 13.40 11.45
N ILE A 135 19.91 14.03 10.29
CA ILE A 135 20.93 14.98 9.80
C ILE A 135 21.09 16.16 10.76
N PHE A 136 19.97 16.72 11.22
CA PHE A 136 19.99 17.84 12.16
C PHE A 136 20.67 17.47 13.48
N PHE A 137 20.33 16.33 14.07
CA PHE A 137 20.99 15.88 15.30
C PHE A 137 22.47 15.58 15.11
N SER A 138 22.83 14.95 13.99
CA SER A 138 24.25 14.67 13.66
C SER A 138 25.05 15.96 13.53
N TYR A 139 24.50 16.98 12.87
CA TYR A 139 25.13 18.29 12.73
C TYR A 139 25.29 18.98 14.11
N THR A 140 24.26 18.93 14.96
CA THR A 140 24.32 19.51 16.30
C THR A 140 25.41 18.88 17.16
N ILE A 141 25.51 17.55 17.14
CA ILE A 141 26.55 16.82 17.84
C ILE A 141 27.94 17.21 17.33
N TRP A 142 28.12 17.29 16.01
CA TRP A 142 29.39 17.68 15.41
C TRP A 142 29.81 19.11 15.83
N VAL A 143 28.86 20.06 15.86
CA VAL A 143 29.13 21.43 16.33
C VAL A 143 29.55 21.46 17.78
N ILE A 144 28.88 20.70 18.66
CA ILE A 144 29.23 20.60 20.08
C ILE A 144 30.66 20.07 20.28
N PHE A 145 31.02 19.00 19.58
CA PHE A 145 32.39 18.45 19.65
C PHE A 145 33.43 19.45 19.15
N ASN A 146 33.16 20.17 18.09
CA ASN A 146 34.05 21.20 17.57
C ASN A 146 34.23 22.35 18.58
N GLN A 147 33.15 22.83 19.17
CA GLN A 147 33.22 23.89 20.19
C GLN A 147 34.02 23.48 21.42
N ARG A 148 33.89 22.26 21.89
CA ARG A 148 34.69 21.72 23.00
C ARG A 148 36.18 21.74 22.67
N ARG A 149 36.57 21.33 21.48
CA ARG A 149 37.95 21.30 21.03
C ARG A 149 38.56 22.72 20.96
N TYR A 150 37.81 23.70 20.49
CA TYR A 150 38.24 25.11 20.51
C TYR A 150 38.38 25.64 21.95
N SER A 151 37.47 25.33 22.82
CA SER A 151 37.54 25.75 24.25
C SER A 151 38.76 25.15 24.98
N GLU A 152 39.07 23.90 24.73
CA GLU A 152 40.29 23.25 25.29
C GLU A 152 41.55 23.92 24.79
N MET A 153 41.70 24.18 23.49
CA MET A 153 42.86 24.91 22.94
C MET A 153 43.00 26.31 23.52
N GLN A 154 41.94 27.05 23.72
CA GLN A 154 41.99 28.38 24.34
C GLN A 154 42.41 28.29 25.80
N ARG A 155 41.94 27.31 26.53
CA ARG A 155 42.32 27.11 27.94
C ARG A 155 43.82 26.75 28.07
N ASP A 156 44.30 25.84 27.23
CA ASP A 156 45.69 25.44 27.23
C ASP A 156 46.59 26.63 26.79
N PHE A 157 46.19 27.43 25.82
CA PHE A 157 46.91 28.63 25.42
C PHE A 157 46.98 29.63 26.58
N ILE A 158 45.89 29.92 27.28
CA ILE A 158 45.86 30.86 28.43
C ILE A 158 46.73 30.33 29.56
N ASN A 159 46.67 29.04 29.87
CA ASN A 159 47.48 28.45 30.91
C ASN A 159 48.98 28.54 30.61
N ASN A 160 49.39 28.22 29.36
CA ASN A 160 50.79 28.31 28.95
C ASN A 160 51.28 29.77 28.97
N MET A 161 50.52 30.71 28.44
CA MET A 161 50.83 32.13 28.46
C MET A 161 51.00 32.64 29.89
N THR A 162 50.08 32.26 30.82
CA THR A 162 50.16 32.66 32.21
C THR A 162 51.41 32.14 32.83
N HIS A 163 51.83 30.92 32.56
CA HIS A 163 53.07 30.31 33.07
C HIS A 163 54.32 30.99 32.50
N GLU A 164 54.34 31.27 31.19
CA GLU A 164 55.45 31.95 30.50
C GLU A 164 55.63 33.40 30.96
N PHE A 165 54.56 34.09 31.30
CA PHE A 165 54.64 35.48 31.85
C PHE A 165 54.99 35.52 33.34
N LYS A 166 54.73 34.51 34.11
CA LYS A 166 55.04 34.47 35.55
C LYS A 166 56.54 34.44 35.82
N THR A 167 57.31 33.77 34.98
CA THR A 167 58.76 33.65 35.13
C THR A 167 59.51 34.98 34.97
N PRO A 168 59.33 35.79 33.93
CA PRO A 168 60.00 37.10 33.81
C PRO A 168 59.51 38.13 34.84
N LEU A 169 58.17 38.06 35.22
CA LEU A 169 57.66 38.94 36.27
C LEU A 169 58.27 38.71 37.61
N THR A 170 58.53 37.44 37.96
CA THR A 170 59.23 37.10 39.23
C THR A 170 60.67 37.57 39.23
N ASN A 171 61.37 37.50 38.11
CA ASN A 171 62.75 37.98 37.96
C ASN A 171 62.85 39.52 38.08
N ILE A 172 61.86 40.25 37.55
CA ILE A 172 61.81 41.73 37.67
C ILE A 172 61.48 42.16 39.12
N ALA A 173 60.66 41.43 39.83
CA ALA A 173 60.28 41.75 41.20
C ALA A 173 61.42 41.47 42.25
N LEU A 174 62.42 40.69 41.84
CA LEU A 174 63.56 40.32 42.67
C LEU A 174 64.83 41.18 42.41
N ALA A 175 64.84 42.06 41.42
CA ALA A 175 65.88 43.04 41.07
C ALA A 175 65.55 44.42 41.67
#